data_a862810d819b8980881747a9f2c25f74
#
_entry.id   a862810d819b8980881747a9f2c25f74
#
_cell.length_a   1.000
_cell.length_b   1.000
_cell.length_c   1.000
_cell.angle_alpha   90.00
_cell.angle_beta   90.00
_cell.angle_gamma   90.00
#
_symmetry.space_group_name_H-M   'P 1'
#
loop_
_entity.id
_entity.type
_entity.pdbx_description
1 polymer ?
#
loop_
_entity_poly.entity_id
_entity_poly.type
_entity_poly.pdbx_seq_one_letter_code
_entity_poly.pdbx_strand_id
1 'polypeptide(L)'
;TLENWKINNLVNYIKKEMEKQDIPLDKIDSIVLNAKSNAKKQNDNVLSIGSIVHKLAEKWLKGEKITKPENPIVANCFMEFQKFWKKNNLKVIESEKILYSPRGYCGTLDLVASDKDNNLWLIDIKTSKALFISHVHQLHGYRLAYEEQTGKKINKMYMLRLPKTNEPFEARQILYK
;
A
#
# COMPACT_ATOMS: atom_id res chain seq x y z
N THR A 1 -3.89 6.02 14.01
CA THR A 1 -2.55 6.40 13.51
C THR A 1 -1.59 5.23 13.62
N LEU A 2 -0.48 5.24 12.87
CA LEU A 2 0.59 4.23 12.93
C LEU A 2 1.17 4.11 14.36
N GLU A 3 1.21 5.21 15.07
CA GLU A 3 1.67 5.29 16.46
C GLU A 3 0.74 4.54 17.41
N ASN A 4 -0.57 4.72 17.29
CA ASN A 4 -1.56 3.97 18.08
C ASN A 4 -1.49 2.46 17.82
N TRP A 5 -1.24 2.05 16.58
CA TRP A 5 -1.05 0.63 16.24
C TRP A 5 0.22 0.05 16.90
N LYS A 6 1.33 0.80 16.89
CA LYS A 6 2.58 0.39 17.58
C LYS A 6 2.36 0.25 19.08
N ILE A 7 1.69 1.22 19.69
CA ILE A 7 1.37 1.20 21.13
C ILE A 7 0.47 0.00 21.46
N ASN A 8 -0.58 -0.25 20.66
CA ASN A 8 -1.50 -1.36 20.91
C ASN A 8 -0.79 -2.72 20.80
N ASN A 9 0.11 -2.91 19.84
CA ASN A 9 0.90 -4.14 19.72
C ASN A 9 1.84 -4.34 20.93
N LEU A 10 2.46 -3.26 21.39
CA LEU A 10 3.29 -3.26 22.59
C LEU A 10 2.47 -3.65 23.82
N VAL A 11 1.33 -3.02 24.03
CA VAL A 11 0.43 -3.29 25.16
C VAL A 11 -0.10 -4.72 25.12
N ASN A 12 -0.49 -5.23 23.96
CA ASN A 12 -0.99 -6.60 23.83
C ASN A 12 0.11 -7.64 24.14
N TYR A 13 1.36 -7.40 23.72
CA TYR A 13 2.47 -8.27 24.05
C TYR A 13 2.72 -8.27 25.56
N ILE A 14 2.78 -7.09 26.20
CA ILE A 14 2.98 -6.96 27.64
C ILE A 14 1.86 -7.68 28.41
N LYS A 15 0.58 -7.46 28.04
CA LYS A 15 -0.56 -8.14 28.68
C LYS A 15 -0.42 -9.65 28.62
N LYS A 16 -0.11 -10.20 27.43
CA LYS A 16 0.05 -11.64 27.21
C LYS A 16 1.19 -12.23 28.03
N GLU A 17 2.27 -11.50 28.25
CA GLU A 17 3.36 -11.93 29.11
C GLU A 17 2.98 -11.84 30.58
N MET A 18 2.23 -10.81 30.99
CA MET A 18 1.75 -10.64 32.37
C MET A 18 0.72 -11.68 32.80
N GLU A 19 -0.05 -12.24 31.86
CA GLU A 19 -1.00 -13.35 32.11
C GLU A 19 -0.32 -14.68 32.46
N LYS A 20 1.01 -14.79 32.26
CA LYS A 20 1.80 -16.01 32.49
C LYS A 20 2.34 -16.17 33.91
N GLN A 21 1.69 -15.63 34.97
CA GLN A 21 2.05 -15.70 36.38
C GLN A 21 3.27 -14.92 36.87
N ASP A 22 3.16 -14.34 38.09
CA ASP A 22 4.17 -13.69 38.94
C ASP A 22 5.51 -13.31 38.29
N ILE A 23 5.49 -12.21 37.53
CA ILE A 23 6.68 -11.74 36.85
C ILE A 23 7.54 -10.95 37.88
N PRO A 24 8.76 -11.39 38.17
CA PRO A 24 9.68 -10.63 38.97
C PRO A 24 9.97 -9.26 38.38
N LEU A 25 10.08 -8.23 39.22
CA LEU A 25 10.31 -6.84 38.81
C LEU A 25 11.55 -6.67 37.92
N ASP A 26 12.58 -7.47 38.12
CA ASP A 26 13.81 -7.48 37.33
C ASP A 26 13.61 -7.96 35.88
N LYS A 27 12.50 -8.64 35.58
CA LYS A 27 12.15 -9.09 34.21
C LYS A 27 11.32 -8.09 33.42
N ILE A 28 10.75 -7.06 34.04
CA ILE A 28 9.89 -6.09 33.36
C ILE A 28 10.63 -5.38 32.24
N ASP A 29 11.86 -4.96 32.45
CA ASP A 29 12.66 -4.28 31.44
C ASP A 29 12.93 -5.18 30.21
N SER A 30 13.19 -6.46 30.43
CA SER A 30 13.39 -7.43 29.35
C SER A 30 12.10 -7.66 28.56
N ILE A 31 10.94 -7.70 29.20
CA ILE A 31 9.63 -7.83 28.56
C ILE A 31 9.34 -6.60 27.70
N VAL A 32 9.58 -5.39 28.21
CA VAL A 32 9.39 -4.15 27.47
C VAL A 32 10.33 -4.08 26.26
N LEU A 33 11.59 -4.49 26.42
CA LEU A 33 12.56 -4.52 25.31
C LEU A 33 12.16 -5.50 24.23
N ASN A 34 11.74 -6.71 24.61
CA ASN A 34 11.24 -7.72 23.69
C ASN A 34 9.96 -7.27 22.97
N ALA A 35 9.04 -6.62 23.68
CA ALA A 35 7.83 -6.05 23.10
C ALA A 35 8.15 -4.98 22.05
N LYS A 36 9.10 -4.08 22.31
CA LYS A 36 9.57 -3.08 21.34
C LYS A 36 10.20 -3.73 20.11
N SER A 37 11.04 -4.75 20.33
CA SER A 37 11.68 -5.50 19.22
C SER A 37 10.63 -6.21 18.33
N ASN A 38 9.66 -6.88 18.94
CA ASN A 38 8.59 -7.56 18.20
C ASN A 38 7.69 -6.58 17.44
N ALA A 39 7.33 -5.45 18.04
CA ALA A 39 6.57 -4.41 17.38
C ALA A 39 7.32 -3.83 16.17
N LYS A 40 8.65 -3.65 16.27
CA LYS A 40 9.50 -3.23 15.16
C LYS A 40 9.53 -4.27 14.06
N LYS A 41 9.79 -5.56 14.37
CA LYS A 41 9.81 -6.64 13.38
C LYS A 41 8.48 -6.78 12.64
N GLN A 42 7.34 -6.68 13.36
CA GLN A 42 6.02 -6.73 12.74
C GLN A 42 5.81 -5.56 11.78
N ASN A 43 6.24 -4.34 12.16
CA ASN A 43 6.14 -3.17 11.32
C ASN A 43 6.98 -3.32 10.05
N ASP A 44 8.22 -3.80 10.17
CA ASP A 44 9.12 -4.01 9.04
C ASP A 44 8.56 -5.07 8.06
N ASN A 45 7.98 -6.16 8.57
CA ASN A 45 7.30 -7.16 7.75
C ASN A 45 6.08 -6.58 7.01
N VAL A 46 5.28 -5.75 7.68
CA VAL A 46 4.11 -5.10 7.07
C VAL A 46 4.52 -4.15 5.96
N LEU A 47 5.58 -3.37 6.16
CA LEU A 47 6.14 -2.50 5.12
C LEU A 47 6.72 -3.30 3.95
N SER A 48 7.42 -4.41 4.24
CA SER A 48 8.01 -5.26 3.21
C SER A 48 6.96 -5.88 2.28
N ILE A 49 5.83 -6.35 2.80
CA ILE A 49 4.73 -6.89 1.98
C ILE A 49 4.22 -5.84 0.98
N GLY A 50 4.02 -4.60 1.44
CA GLY A 50 3.61 -3.51 0.54
C GLY A 50 4.59 -3.31 -0.61
N SER A 51 5.87 -3.15 -0.29
CA SER A 51 6.93 -2.95 -1.28
C SER A 51 7.07 -4.12 -2.25
N ILE A 52 6.90 -5.37 -1.77
CA ILE A 52 6.94 -6.55 -2.63
C ILE A 52 5.76 -6.55 -3.61
N VAL A 53 4.55 -6.23 -3.15
CA VAL A 53 3.36 -6.18 -4.01
C VAL A 53 3.50 -5.13 -5.11
N HIS A 54 3.98 -3.91 -4.78
CA HIS A 54 4.25 -2.87 -5.78
C HIS A 54 5.27 -3.33 -6.82
N LYS A 55 6.41 -3.90 -6.38
CA LYS A 55 7.44 -4.43 -7.30
C LYS A 55 6.92 -5.56 -8.19
N LEU A 56 6.06 -6.44 -7.66
CA LEU A 56 5.47 -7.51 -8.47
C LEU A 56 4.49 -6.95 -9.51
N ALA A 57 3.67 -5.97 -9.14
CA ALA A 57 2.78 -5.28 -10.06
C ALA A 57 3.58 -4.61 -11.19
N GLU A 58 4.62 -3.84 -10.85
CA GLU A 58 5.50 -3.17 -11.81
C GLU A 58 6.14 -4.17 -12.79
N LYS A 59 6.81 -5.23 -12.27
CA LYS A 59 7.45 -6.25 -13.10
C LYS A 59 6.47 -6.93 -14.05
N TRP A 60 5.30 -7.31 -13.54
CA TRP A 60 4.28 -7.95 -14.34
C TRP A 60 3.77 -7.04 -15.46
N LEU A 61 3.58 -5.75 -15.19
CA LEU A 61 3.18 -4.75 -16.17
C LEU A 61 4.24 -4.51 -17.25
N LYS A 62 5.52 -4.68 -16.90
CA LYS A 62 6.64 -4.67 -17.87
C LYS A 62 6.76 -5.95 -18.69
N GLY A 63 5.90 -6.94 -18.48
CA GLY A 63 5.95 -8.22 -19.18
C GLY A 63 7.00 -9.20 -18.65
N GLU A 64 7.60 -8.94 -17.49
CA GLU A 64 8.55 -9.85 -16.88
C GLU A 64 7.86 -11.13 -16.39
N LYS A 65 8.59 -12.25 -16.48
CA LYS A 65 8.10 -13.53 -15.95
C LYS A 65 8.11 -13.48 -14.42
N ILE A 66 6.94 -13.60 -13.83
CA ILE A 66 6.76 -13.61 -12.38
C ILE A 66 6.67 -15.04 -11.88
N THR A 67 7.57 -15.43 -10.96
CA THR A 67 7.42 -16.64 -10.17
C THR A 67 6.35 -16.43 -9.10
N LYS A 68 5.55 -17.46 -8.83
CA LYS A 68 4.50 -17.39 -7.79
C LYS A 68 5.14 -17.00 -6.45
N PRO A 69 4.66 -15.94 -5.79
CA PRO A 69 5.18 -15.56 -4.49
C PRO A 69 4.95 -16.65 -3.44
N GLU A 70 5.98 -16.95 -2.63
CA GLU A 70 5.89 -17.94 -1.55
C GLU A 70 4.96 -17.47 -0.43
N ASN A 71 4.99 -16.17 -0.12
CA ASN A 71 4.11 -15.59 0.89
C ASN A 71 2.67 -15.55 0.38
N PRO A 72 1.72 -16.27 1.02
CA PRO A 72 0.33 -16.36 0.55
C PRO A 72 -0.40 -15.03 0.55
N ILE A 73 -0.05 -14.10 1.44
CA ILE A 73 -0.63 -12.76 1.48
C ILE A 73 -0.21 -11.97 0.24
N VAL A 74 1.08 -12.00 -0.10
CA VAL A 74 1.62 -11.35 -1.30
C VAL A 74 0.99 -11.95 -2.55
N ALA A 75 0.88 -13.28 -2.61
CA ALA A 75 0.26 -13.99 -3.73
C ALA A 75 -1.20 -13.56 -3.93
N ASN A 76 -1.98 -13.47 -2.84
CA ASN A 76 -3.37 -13.03 -2.90
C ASN A 76 -3.49 -11.56 -3.34
N CYS A 77 -2.72 -10.65 -2.74
CA CYS A 77 -2.69 -9.24 -3.15
C CYS A 77 -2.38 -9.09 -4.64
N PHE A 78 -1.37 -9.81 -5.12
CA PHE A 78 -0.97 -9.75 -6.52
C PHE A 78 -2.03 -10.35 -7.46
N MET A 79 -2.68 -11.44 -7.07
CA MET A 79 -3.79 -12.03 -7.82
C MET A 79 -4.97 -11.06 -7.95
N GLU A 80 -5.37 -10.38 -6.86
CA GLU A 80 -6.46 -9.40 -6.89
C GLU A 80 -6.11 -8.19 -7.78
N PHE A 81 -4.86 -7.73 -7.74
CA PHE A 81 -4.36 -6.70 -8.66
C PHE A 81 -4.51 -7.15 -10.12
N GLN A 82 -4.06 -8.36 -10.46
CA GLN A 82 -4.16 -8.90 -11.82
C GLN A 82 -5.61 -9.05 -12.29
N LYS A 83 -6.52 -9.50 -11.41
CA LYS A 83 -7.95 -9.59 -11.73
C LYS A 83 -8.54 -8.23 -12.06
N PHE A 84 -8.25 -7.22 -11.23
CA PHE A 84 -8.71 -5.86 -11.46
C PHE A 84 -8.21 -5.31 -12.79
N TRP A 85 -6.92 -5.48 -13.08
CA TRP A 85 -6.28 -5.02 -14.30
C TRP A 85 -6.91 -5.62 -15.55
N LYS A 86 -7.03 -6.95 -15.58
CA LYS A 86 -7.63 -7.70 -16.69
C LYS A 86 -9.11 -7.37 -16.89
N LYS A 87 -9.90 -7.30 -15.79
CA LYS A 87 -11.32 -6.96 -15.81
C LYS A 87 -11.59 -5.62 -16.48
N ASN A 88 -10.71 -4.65 -16.28
CA ASN A 88 -10.87 -3.30 -16.83
C ASN A 88 -10.13 -3.10 -18.17
N ASN A 89 -9.51 -4.15 -18.73
CA ASN A 89 -8.75 -4.11 -20.00
C ASN A 89 -7.72 -2.97 -20.04
N LEU A 90 -6.99 -2.79 -18.93
CA LEU A 90 -6.04 -1.71 -18.77
C LEU A 90 -4.72 -2.00 -19.49
N LYS A 91 -4.14 -0.95 -20.08
CA LYS A 91 -2.78 -0.93 -20.62
C LYS A 91 -1.95 0.06 -19.85
N VAL A 92 -0.75 -0.36 -19.39
CA VAL A 92 0.15 0.53 -18.65
C VAL A 92 0.68 1.64 -19.57
N ILE A 93 0.71 2.86 -19.07
CA ILE A 93 1.33 4.03 -19.69
C ILE A 93 2.58 4.44 -18.92
N GLU A 94 2.48 4.53 -17.60
CA GLU A 94 3.58 4.88 -16.69
C GLU A 94 3.49 4.01 -15.44
N SER A 95 4.64 3.64 -14.88
CA SER A 95 4.74 2.98 -13.57
C SER A 95 5.89 3.57 -12.78
N GLU A 96 5.72 3.72 -11.46
CA GLU A 96 6.72 4.26 -10.53
C GLU A 96 7.35 5.58 -11.03
N LYS A 97 6.50 6.47 -11.58
CA LYS A 97 6.96 7.73 -12.16
C LYS A 97 7.16 8.77 -11.08
N ILE A 98 8.37 9.34 -11.05
CA ILE A 98 8.67 10.48 -10.21
C ILE A 98 7.96 11.72 -10.78
N LEU A 99 7.22 12.39 -9.91
CA LEU A 99 6.50 13.63 -10.19
C LEU A 99 7.06 14.77 -9.33
N TYR A 100 7.05 15.94 -9.89
CA TYR A 100 7.28 17.20 -9.18
C TYR A 100 6.27 18.23 -9.66
N SER A 101 5.82 19.08 -8.77
CA SER A 101 4.93 20.19 -9.10
C SER A 101 5.63 21.51 -8.82
N PRO A 102 5.45 22.54 -9.66
CA PRO A 102 5.93 23.88 -9.39
C PRO A 102 5.34 24.48 -8.11
N ARG A 103 4.32 23.85 -7.54
CA ARG A 103 3.72 24.21 -6.25
C ARG A 103 4.54 23.76 -5.03
N GLY A 104 5.73 23.18 -5.23
CA GLY A 104 6.67 22.85 -4.16
C GLY A 104 6.49 21.48 -3.51
N TYR A 105 5.92 20.50 -4.22
CA TYR A 105 5.85 19.11 -3.76
C TYR A 105 6.31 18.13 -4.84
N CYS A 106 6.76 16.96 -4.40
CA CYS A 106 7.17 15.86 -5.27
C CYS A 106 6.69 14.52 -4.70
N GLY A 107 6.76 13.48 -5.51
CA GLY A 107 6.44 12.12 -5.09
C GLY A 107 6.57 11.13 -6.25
N THR A 108 6.29 9.86 -5.98
CA THR A 108 6.27 8.81 -6.99
C THR A 108 4.84 8.29 -7.11
N LEU A 109 4.24 8.42 -8.28
CA LEU A 109 2.96 7.77 -8.56
C LEU A 109 3.18 6.29 -8.85
N ASP A 110 2.22 5.46 -8.46
CA ASP A 110 2.32 4.02 -8.73
C ASP A 110 2.08 3.72 -10.21
N LEU A 111 0.91 4.10 -10.74
CA LEU A 111 0.51 3.70 -12.10
C LEU A 111 -0.34 4.76 -12.81
N VAL A 112 -0.05 4.95 -14.09
CA VAL A 112 -1.00 5.52 -15.05
C VAL A 112 -1.28 4.46 -16.12
N ALA A 113 -2.54 4.23 -16.40
CA ALA A 113 -3.01 3.27 -17.39
C ALA A 113 -4.02 3.90 -18.34
N SER A 114 -4.24 3.29 -19.50
CA SER A 114 -5.37 3.60 -20.37
C SER A 114 -6.35 2.44 -20.42
N ASP A 115 -7.65 2.73 -20.51
CA ASP A 115 -8.68 1.75 -20.84
C ASP A 115 -8.87 1.62 -22.37
N LYS A 116 -9.80 0.77 -22.79
CA LYS A 116 -10.12 0.55 -24.21
C LYS A 116 -10.61 1.81 -24.94
N ASP A 117 -11.15 2.78 -24.22
CA ASP A 117 -11.69 4.03 -24.75
C ASP A 117 -10.65 5.17 -24.69
N ASN A 118 -9.38 4.83 -24.42
CA ASN A 118 -8.25 5.74 -24.23
C ASN A 118 -8.38 6.73 -23.05
N ASN A 119 -9.27 6.46 -22.08
CA ASN A 119 -9.30 7.24 -20.87
C ASN A 119 -8.07 6.94 -20.03
N LEU A 120 -7.40 7.97 -19.51
CA LEU A 120 -6.28 7.83 -18.59
C LEU A 120 -6.77 7.63 -17.13
N TRP A 121 -6.28 6.57 -16.52
CA TRP A 121 -6.56 6.20 -15.14
C TRP A 121 -5.30 6.40 -14.31
N LEU A 122 -5.39 7.19 -13.25
CA LEU A 122 -4.38 7.23 -12.20
C LEU A 122 -4.76 6.23 -11.12
N ILE A 123 -3.88 5.30 -10.83
CA ILE A 123 -4.14 4.19 -9.91
C ILE A 123 -3.06 4.18 -8.84
N ASP A 124 -3.49 4.16 -7.59
CA ASP A 124 -2.64 4.09 -6.41
C ASP A 124 -2.92 2.80 -5.64
N ILE A 125 -1.87 2.03 -5.34
CA ILE A 125 -1.96 0.74 -4.67
C ILE A 125 -1.72 0.93 -3.17
N LYS A 126 -2.62 0.42 -2.35
CA LYS A 126 -2.51 0.46 -0.89
C LYS A 126 -2.66 -0.94 -0.30
N THR A 127 -1.74 -1.29 0.58
CA THR A 127 -1.81 -2.54 1.36
C THR A 127 -2.14 -2.28 2.83
N SER A 128 -2.73 -1.13 3.13
CA SER A 128 -3.18 -0.72 4.47
C SER A 128 -4.51 -1.36 4.85
N LYS A 129 -4.84 -1.36 6.16
CA LYS A 129 -6.13 -1.85 6.68
C LYS A 129 -7.33 -1.12 6.11
N ALA A 130 -7.18 0.18 5.81
CA ALA A 130 -8.24 1.03 5.29
C ALA A 130 -7.67 2.06 4.32
N LEU A 131 -8.55 2.64 3.51
CA LEU A 131 -8.24 3.83 2.72
C LEU A 131 -8.52 5.07 3.56
N PHE A 132 -7.50 5.90 3.75
CA PHE A 132 -7.54 7.10 4.57
C PHE A 132 -7.66 8.36 3.70
N ILE A 133 -8.16 9.45 4.29
CA ILE A 133 -8.28 10.74 3.60
C ILE A 133 -6.91 11.26 3.09
N SER A 134 -5.83 10.97 3.79
CA SER A 134 -4.47 11.31 3.36
C SER A 134 -4.09 10.64 2.03
N HIS A 135 -4.56 9.41 1.77
CA HIS A 135 -4.34 8.74 0.48
C HIS A 135 -5.12 9.45 -0.64
N VAL A 136 -6.32 9.95 -0.35
CA VAL A 136 -7.11 10.74 -1.30
C VAL A 136 -6.38 12.03 -1.67
N HIS A 137 -5.84 12.75 -0.67
CA HIS A 137 -5.06 13.97 -0.90
C HIS A 137 -3.79 13.68 -1.72
N GLN A 138 -3.09 12.57 -1.41
CA GLN A 138 -1.92 12.13 -2.17
C GLN A 138 -2.27 11.89 -3.64
N LEU A 139 -3.36 11.16 -3.90
CA LEU A 139 -3.80 10.84 -5.26
C LEU A 139 -4.17 12.11 -6.05
N HIS A 140 -4.84 13.08 -5.40
CA HIS A 140 -5.11 14.38 -6.03
C HIS A 140 -3.82 15.15 -6.33
N GLY A 141 -2.84 15.14 -5.41
CA GLY A 141 -1.53 15.74 -5.63
C GLY A 141 -0.82 15.12 -6.84
N TYR A 142 -0.82 13.78 -6.94
CA TYR A 142 -0.24 13.09 -8.08
C TYR A 142 -0.95 13.42 -9.40
N ARG A 143 -2.28 13.51 -9.39
CA ARG A 143 -3.03 13.93 -10.58
C ARG A 143 -2.58 15.30 -11.06
N LEU A 144 -2.59 16.29 -10.17
CA LEU A 144 -2.20 17.66 -10.52
C LEU A 144 -0.77 17.72 -11.07
N ALA A 145 0.19 17.10 -10.37
CA ALA A 145 1.58 17.08 -10.81
C ALA A 145 1.75 16.37 -12.17
N TYR A 146 1.04 15.26 -12.38
CA TYR A 146 1.08 14.54 -13.66
C TYR A 146 0.51 15.39 -14.82
N GLU A 147 -0.64 16.02 -14.60
CA GLU A 147 -1.28 16.90 -15.59
C GLU A 147 -0.41 18.12 -15.90
N GLU A 148 0.22 18.73 -14.88
CA GLU A 148 1.16 19.86 -15.03
C GLU A 148 2.40 19.45 -15.84
N GLN A 149 3.00 18.29 -15.58
CA GLN A 149 4.22 17.85 -16.26
C GLN A 149 3.98 17.36 -17.69
N THR A 150 2.85 16.73 -17.95
CA THR A 150 2.64 16.02 -19.22
C THR A 150 1.65 16.70 -20.15
N GLY A 151 0.86 17.64 -19.66
CA GLY A 151 -0.28 18.23 -20.38
C GLY A 151 -1.44 17.24 -20.63
N LYS A 152 -1.32 16.00 -20.16
CA LYS A 152 -2.33 14.96 -20.33
C LYS A 152 -3.33 14.97 -19.18
N LYS A 153 -4.61 14.91 -19.47
CA LYS A 153 -5.66 14.92 -18.44
C LYS A 153 -5.95 13.50 -17.93
N ILE A 154 -5.99 13.34 -16.63
CA ILE A 154 -6.48 12.11 -15.99
C ILE A 154 -8.00 12.10 -16.01
N ASN A 155 -8.60 11.03 -16.52
CA ASN A 155 -10.06 10.86 -16.63
C ASN A 155 -10.66 10.17 -15.40
N LYS A 156 -9.90 9.24 -14.79
CA LYS A 156 -10.36 8.46 -13.63
C LYS A 156 -9.24 8.30 -12.63
N MET A 157 -9.59 8.33 -11.35
CA MET A 157 -8.66 8.05 -10.25
C MET A 157 -9.17 6.85 -9.45
N TYR A 158 -8.28 5.91 -9.16
CA TYR A 158 -8.60 4.72 -8.37
C TYR A 158 -7.58 4.49 -7.26
N MET A 159 -8.08 4.13 -6.10
CA MET A 159 -7.28 3.51 -5.04
C MET A 159 -7.61 2.03 -4.97
N LEU A 160 -6.59 1.18 -5.09
CA LEU A 160 -6.71 -0.27 -4.96
C LEU A 160 -6.19 -0.68 -3.60
N ARG A 161 -7.10 -1.08 -2.71
CA ARG A 161 -6.71 -1.66 -1.44
C ARG A 161 -6.57 -3.17 -1.57
N LEU A 162 -5.33 -3.63 -1.52
CA LEU A 162 -4.93 -5.03 -1.54
C LEU A 162 -4.67 -5.49 -0.10
N PRO A 163 -5.64 -6.11 0.57
CA PRO A 163 -5.57 -6.32 2.01
C PRO A 163 -4.57 -7.42 2.38
N LYS A 164 -3.84 -7.21 3.48
CA LYS A 164 -2.90 -8.17 4.08
C LYS A 164 -3.58 -9.16 5.03
N THR A 165 -4.87 -9.04 5.20
CA THR A 165 -5.71 -9.83 6.10
C THR A 165 -6.86 -10.45 5.30
N ASN A 166 -7.75 -11.19 5.95
CA ASN A 166 -8.94 -11.79 5.31
C ASN A 166 -10.02 -10.75 4.90
N GLU A 167 -9.67 -9.47 4.89
CA GLU A 167 -10.57 -8.44 4.40
C GLU A 167 -10.69 -8.49 2.87
N PRO A 168 -11.83 -8.07 2.29
CA PRO A 168 -12.02 -8.11 0.85
C PRO A 168 -11.13 -7.08 0.14
N PHE A 169 -10.76 -7.41 -1.10
CA PHE A 169 -10.22 -6.43 -2.04
C PHE A 169 -11.19 -5.27 -2.23
N GLU A 170 -10.65 -4.05 -2.32
CA GLU A 170 -11.44 -2.85 -2.57
C GLU A 170 -10.82 -2.02 -3.69
N ALA A 171 -11.61 -1.73 -4.72
CA ALA A 171 -11.27 -0.74 -5.74
C ALA A 171 -12.20 0.46 -5.60
N ARG A 172 -11.68 1.57 -5.10
CA ARG A 172 -12.45 2.79 -4.88
C ARG A 172 -12.14 3.83 -5.93
N GLN A 173 -13.12 4.21 -6.72
CA GLN A 173 -13.01 5.38 -7.59
C GLN A 173 -13.08 6.65 -6.74
N ILE A 174 -12.13 7.55 -6.96
CA ILE A 174 -12.10 8.86 -6.33
C ILE A 174 -12.59 9.87 -7.33
N LEU A 175 -13.69 10.52 -6.97
CA LEU A 175 -14.27 11.59 -7.76
C LEU A 175 -13.57 12.90 -7.39
N TYR A 176 -13.26 13.70 -8.39
CA TYR A 176 -12.83 15.08 -8.19
C TYR A 176 -13.97 16.02 -8.63
N LYS A 177 -14.28 16.92 -7.74
CA LYS A 177 -15.19 18.03 -8.05
C LYS A 177 -14.40 19.16 -8.70
#